data_345d03f764478de182e1ebfeab9280a8
#
_entry.id   345d03f764478de182e1ebfeab9280a8
#
_cell.length_a   1.000
_cell.length_b   1.000
_cell.length_c   1.000
_cell.angle_alpha   90.00
_cell.angle_beta   90.00
_cell.angle_gamma   90.00
#
_symmetry.space_group_name_H-M   'P 1'
#
loop_
_entity.id
_entity.type
_entity.pdbx_description
1 polymer ?
#
loop_
_entity_poly.entity_id
_entity_poly.type
_entity_poly.pdbx_seq_one_letter_code
_entity_poly.pdbx_strand_id
1 'polypeptide(L)' 'GIQFSTGEKRNSDLVAFDADPPKVYRKLIDSTHRMKWTDSKLDNLAYSMGLFVWYFGTTRAYPEVQHHTII' A
#
# COMPACT_ATOMS: atom_id res chain seq x y z
N GLY A 1 1.42 18.13 -5.73
CA GLY A 1 -0.04 18.08 -5.60
C GLY A 1 -0.62 16.72 -5.91
N ILE A 2 -1.91 16.63 -5.92
CA ILE A 2 -2.66 15.39 -6.20
C ILE A 2 -3.66 15.61 -7.33
N GLN A 3 -3.98 14.52 -8.02
CA GLN A 3 -5.04 14.49 -9.04
C GLN A 3 -6.08 13.43 -8.66
N PHE A 4 -7.35 13.84 -8.66
CA PHE A 4 -8.47 12.94 -8.44
C PHE A 4 -8.81 12.15 -9.73
N SER A 5 -9.54 11.05 -9.57
CA SER A 5 -10.05 10.26 -10.70
C SER A 5 -10.98 11.05 -11.63
N THR A 6 -11.59 12.12 -11.13
CA THR A 6 -12.41 13.08 -11.90
C THR A 6 -11.61 13.99 -12.83
N GLY A 7 -10.25 14.00 -12.69
CA GLY A 7 -9.36 14.91 -13.41
C GLY A 7 -9.04 16.19 -12.66
N GLU A 8 -9.76 16.51 -11.57
CA GLU A 8 -9.47 17.69 -10.74
C GLU A 8 -8.06 17.56 -10.13
N LYS A 9 -7.31 18.65 -10.17
CA LYS A 9 -5.96 18.74 -9.57
C LYS A 9 -5.98 19.72 -8.40
N ARG A 10 -5.29 19.34 -7.32
CA ARG A 10 -5.05 20.22 -6.18
C ARG A 10 -3.58 20.30 -5.88
N ASN A 11 -3.06 21.53 -5.75
CA ASN A 11 -1.68 21.78 -5.40
C ASN A 11 -1.50 21.71 -3.88
N SER A 12 -0.34 21.24 -3.46
CA SER A 12 0.10 21.21 -2.07
C SER A 12 1.62 21.28 -2.01
N ASP A 13 2.15 21.75 -0.91
CA ASP A 13 3.61 21.85 -0.71
C ASP A 13 4.22 20.48 -0.36
N LEU A 14 3.42 19.62 0.28
CA LEU A 14 3.83 18.29 0.69
C LEU A 14 2.71 17.28 0.44
N VAL A 15 3.08 16.08 0.04
CA VAL A 15 2.16 14.95 -0.13
C VAL A 15 2.68 13.75 0.64
N ALA A 16 1.86 13.20 1.54
CA ALA A 16 2.15 11.97 2.25
C ALA A 16 1.38 10.80 1.63
N PHE A 17 2.05 9.66 1.46
CA PHE A 17 1.45 8.45 0.90
C PHE A 17 1.41 7.34 1.95
N ASP A 18 0.27 6.67 2.03
CA ASP A 18 0.04 5.46 2.81
C ASP A 18 -0.06 4.21 1.90
N ALA A 19 0.13 4.37 0.61
CA ALA A 19 0.09 3.28 -0.36
C ALA A 19 1.45 2.60 -0.51
N ASP A 20 1.43 1.38 -1.06
CA ASP A 20 2.61 0.59 -1.33
C ASP A 20 3.63 1.36 -2.19
N PRO A 21 4.85 1.62 -1.70
CA PRO A 21 5.82 2.50 -2.34
C PRO A 21 6.10 2.18 -3.82
N PRO A 22 6.30 0.92 -4.24
CA PRO A 22 6.52 0.61 -5.65
C PRO A 22 5.36 1.02 -6.55
N LYS A 23 4.12 0.91 -6.09
CA LYS A 23 2.94 1.36 -6.84
C LYS A 23 2.89 2.87 -6.96
N VAL A 24 3.22 3.58 -5.87
CA VAL A 24 3.29 5.05 -5.86
C VAL A 24 4.32 5.51 -6.87
N TYR A 25 5.54 4.99 -6.81
CA TYR A 25 6.61 5.38 -7.73
C TYR A 25 6.27 5.10 -9.19
N ARG A 26 5.68 3.94 -9.50
CA ARG A 26 5.38 3.57 -10.88
C ARG A 26 4.20 4.31 -11.47
N LYS A 27 3.14 4.51 -10.69
CA LYS A 27 1.85 4.98 -11.20
C LYS A 27 1.58 6.45 -10.96
N LEU A 28 2.14 7.02 -9.90
CA LEU A 28 1.79 8.35 -9.46
C LEU A 28 2.92 9.37 -9.62
N ILE A 29 4.16 8.93 -9.73
CA ILE A 29 5.33 9.80 -9.88
C ILE A 29 5.97 9.55 -11.23
N ASP A 30 6.03 10.61 -12.05
CA ASP A 30 6.68 10.55 -13.35
C ASP A 30 8.14 10.10 -13.22
N SER A 31 8.60 9.27 -14.16
CA SER A 31 9.95 8.71 -14.16
C SER A 31 11.05 9.79 -14.14
N THR A 32 10.79 10.94 -14.71
CA THR A 32 11.73 12.08 -14.73
C THR A 32 12.01 12.65 -13.34
N HIS A 33 11.09 12.46 -12.40
CA HIS A 33 11.20 12.93 -11.01
C HIS A 33 11.69 11.84 -10.05
N ARG A 34 11.96 10.62 -10.55
CA ARG A 34 12.37 9.46 -9.74
C ARG A 34 13.88 9.18 -9.88
N MET A 35 14.73 10.08 -9.43
CA MET A 35 16.18 9.99 -9.61
C MET A 35 16.78 8.67 -9.11
N LYS A 36 16.31 8.18 -7.97
CA LYS A 36 16.82 6.96 -7.30
C LYS A 36 16.00 5.71 -7.61
N TRP A 37 14.69 5.87 -7.78
CA TRP A 37 13.72 4.77 -7.85
C TRP A 37 13.29 4.50 -9.30
N THR A 38 14.23 4.05 -10.11
CA THR A 38 13.98 3.63 -11.49
C THR A 38 13.12 2.36 -11.53
N ASP A 39 12.47 2.10 -12.66
CA ASP A 39 11.66 0.88 -12.84
C ASP A 39 12.51 -0.38 -12.67
N SER A 40 13.73 -0.40 -13.20
CA SER A 40 14.65 -1.52 -13.03
C SER A 40 14.96 -1.78 -11.55
N LYS A 41 15.17 -0.73 -10.75
CA LYS A 41 15.42 -0.86 -9.32
C LYS A 41 14.20 -1.37 -8.57
N LEU A 42 13.00 -0.91 -8.94
CA LEU A 42 11.74 -1.38 -8.36
C LEU A 42 11.48 -2.85 -8.69
N ASP A 43 11.85 -3.32 -9.89
CA ASP A 43 11.71 -4.72 -10.30
C ASP A 43 12.61 -5.67 -9.50
N ASN A 44 13.75 -5.18 -9.02
CA ASN A 44 14.73 -5.96 -8.27
C ASN A 44 14.55 -5.86 -6.73
N LEU A 45 13.49 -5.24 -6.25
CA LEU A 45 13.19 -5.19 -4.82
C LEU A 45 12.74 -6.56 -4.30
N ALA A 46 13.21 -6.91 -3.11
CA ALA A 46 12.69 -8.03 -2.36
C ALA A 46 11.42 -7.61 -1.62
N TYR A 47 10.37 -8.40 -1.75
CA TYR A 47 9.09 -8.17 -1.08
C TYR A 47 8.87 -9.18 0.03
N SER A 48 8.22 -8.75 1.10
CA SER A 48 7.69 -9.66 2.12
C SER A 48 6.47 -10.41 1.59
N MET A 49 6.07 -11.46 2.28
CA MET A 49 4.79 -12.11 2.02
C MET A 49 3.63 -11.14 2.24
N GLY A 50 2.58 -11.28 1.45
CA GLY A 50 1.35 -10.53 1.65
C GLY A 50 0.54 -11.08 2.83
N LEU A 51 -0.34 -10.24 3.36
CA LEU A 51 -1.31 -10.62 4.38
C LEU A 51 -2.72 -10.39 3.84
N PHE A 52 -3.59 -11.33 4.11
CA PHE A 52 -5.03 -11.15 4.00
C PHE A 52 -5.61 -11.13 5.41
N VAL A 53 -6.25 -10.03 5.78
CA VAL A 53 -6.87 -9.88 7.09
C VAL A 53 -8.38 -9.88 6.92
N TRP A 54 -9.04 -10.76 7.63
CA TRP A 54 -10.48 -10.86 7.63
C TRP A 54 -11.03 -10.62 9.03
N TYR A 55 -11.80 -9.56 9.18
CA TYR A 55 -12.52 -9.26 10.42
C TYR A 55 -13.95 -9.76 10.29
N PHE A 56 -14.35 -10.62 11.21
CA PHE A 56 -15.69 -11.18 11.22
C PHE A 56 -16.23 -11.33 12.63
N GLY A 57 -17.53 -11.27 12.76
CA GLY A 57 -18.23 -11.54 14.01
C GLY A 57 -18.98 -12.88 13.94
N THR A 58 -19.14 -13.52 15.09
CA THR A 58 -19.92 -14.75 15.21
C THR A 58 -21.01 -14.56 16.26
N THR A 59 -22.11 -15.32 16.11
CA THR A 59 -23.19 -15.33 17.09
C THR A 59 -22.86 -16.16 18.35
N ARG A 60 -21.76 -16.91 18.30
CA ARG A 60 -21.27 -17.75 19.40
C ARG A 60 -19.89 -17.30 19.83
N ALA A 61 -19.62 -17.32 21.14
CA ALA A 61 -18.28 -17.16 21.68
C ALA A 61 -17.52 -18.50 21.69
N TYR A 62 -16.21 -18.43 21.52
CA TYR A 62 -15.31 -19.60 21.51
C TYR A 62 -14.20 -19.41 22.55
N PRO A 63 -14.49 -19.55 23.84
CA PRO A 63 -13.52 -19.32 24.92
C PRO A 63 -12.36 -20.31 24.91
N GLU A 64 -12.55 -21.46 24.26
CA GLU A 64 -11.54 -22.50 24.08
C GLU A 64 -10.45 -22.13 23.06
N VAL A 65 -10.68 -21.13 22.22
CA VAL A 65 -9.71 -20.69 21.21
C VAL A 65 -8.78 -19.63 21.77
N GLN A 66 -7.50 -19.85 21.65
CA GLN A 66 -6.50 -18.88 22.12
C GLN A 66 -6.48 -17.64 21.24
N HIS A 67 -6.02 -16.50 21.82
CA HIS A 67 -5.91 -15.23 21.12
C HIS A 67 -5.06 -15.32 19.84
N HIS A 68 -3.98 -16.10 19.85
CA HIS A 68 -3.17 -16.41 18.69
C HIS A 68 -3.15 -17.92 18.45
N THR A 69 -3.71 -18.33 17.32
CA THR A 69 -3.74 -19.75 16.91
C THR A 69 -3.15 -19.86 15.51
N ILE A 70 -2.19 -20.76 15.36
CA ILE A 70 -1.58 -21.13 14.07
C ILE A 70 -2.00 -22.55 13.75
N ILE A 71 -2.52 -22.75 12.57
CA ILE A 71 -2.96 -24.06 12.08
C ILE A 71 -1.91 -24.65 11.15
#